data_9e1cf148647c48bee08c59f07d373161
#
_entry.id   9e1cf148647c48bee08c59f07d373161
#
_cell.length_a   1.000
_cell.length_b   1.000
_cell.length_c   1.000
_cell.angle_alpha   90.00
_cell.angle_beta   90.00
_cell.angle_gamma   90.00
#
_symmetry.space_group_name_H-M   'P 1'
#
loop_
_entity.id
_entity.type
_entity.pdbx_description
1 polymer ?
#
loop_
_entity_poly.entity_id
_entity_poly.type
_entity_poly.pdbx_seq_one_letter_code
_entity_poly.pdbx_strand_id
1 'polypeptide(L)'
;MTRFIQAELLKGKRSFGRKGLIIFPLLVSLMAIFLMGGQFTQVGAYNWWYMLLLPMVVGLICTNLIDSDKRFSFYNVNILPFPVSKIWQGKIWTGILYLAFGNGLIFGLTTISGVIFSSQYPFWRGITAGIVLTLTWSWQIPFGLFLASRFNSVVTFLGILFLNIFCSGQNIA
;
A
#
# COMPACT_ATOMS: atom_id res chain seq x y z
N MET A 1 7.63 -20.38 5.67
CA MET A 1 7.31 -18.99 5.37
C MET A 1 5.99 -18.86 4.61
N THR A 2 5.82 -19.57 3.49
CA THR A 2 4.61 -19.53 2.65
C THR A 2 3.29 -19.77 3.40
N ARG A 3 3.25 -20.72 4.34
CA ARG A 3 2.05 -21.02 5.16
C ARG A 3 1.61 -19.85 6.04
N PHE A 4 2.55 -19.05 6.59
CA PHE A 4 2.21 -17.86 7.38
C PHE A 4 1.63 -16.77 6.52
N ILE A 5 2.20 -16.54 5.34
CA ILE A 5 1.67 -15.57 4.37
C ILE A 5 0.27 -15.96 3.93
N GLN A 6 0.05 -17.24 3.60
CA GLN A 6 -1.28 -17.75 3.23
C GLN A 6 -2.31 -17.56 4.34
N ALA A 7 -1.94 -17.84 5.60
CA ALA A 7 -2.82 -17.62 6.74
C ALA A 7 -3.22 -16.14 6.89
N GLU A 8 -2.27 -15.21 6.76
CA GLU A 8 -2.56 -13.77 6.83
C GLU A 8 -3.41 -13.29 5.64
N LEU A 9 -3.16 -13.81 4.42
CA LEU A 9 -3.99 -13.52 3.25
C LEU A 9 -5.44 -14.01 3.41
N LEU A 10 -5.64 -15.16 4.05
CA LEU A 10 -6.97 -15.72 4.33
C LEU A 10 -7.71 -14.89 5.40
N LYS A 11 -7.02 -14.45 6.47
CA LYS A 11 -7.60 -13.56 7.49
C LYS A 11 -8.13 -12.27 6.86
N GLY A 12 -7.38 -11.69 5.91
CA GLY A 12 -7.73 -10.46 5.22
C GLY A 12 -8.83 -10.57 4.16
N LYS A 13 -9.34 -11.77 3.85
CA LYS A 13 -10.25 -11.99 2.70
C LYS A 13 -11.57 -11.20 2.74
N ARG A 14 -12.09 -10.88 3.93
CA ARG A 14 -13.34 -10.12 4.13
C ARG A 14 -13.11 -8.72 4.71
N SER A 15 -11.88 -8.28 4.81
CA SER A 15 -11.54 -7.01 5.45
C SER A 15 -11.76 -5.82 4.52
N PHE A 16 -12.12 -4.68 5.12
CA PHE A 16 -12.21 -3.38 4.45
C PHE A 16 -10.89 -2.97 3.80
N GLY A 17 -9.76 -3.32 4.41
CA GLY A 17 -8.43 -3.04 3.87
C GLY A 17 -8.19 -3.63 2.48
N ARG A 18 -8.68 -4.84 2.22
CA ARG A 18 -8.55 -5.46 0.90
C ARG A 18 -9.42 -4.79 -0.17
N LYS A 19 -10.60 -4.30 0.22
CA LYS A 19 -11.45 -3.51 -0.69
C LYS A 19 -10.78 -2.18 -1.04
N GLY A 20 -10.17 -1.52 -0.05
CA GLY A 20 -9.42 -0.29 -0.24
C GLY A 20 -8.26 -0.43 -1.24
N LEU A 21 -7.54 -1.56 -1.22
CA LEU A 21 -6.47 -1.85 -2.19
C LEU A 21 -6.92 -1.80 -3.66
N ILE A 22 -8.19 -2.04 -3.93
CA ILE A 22 -8.76 -1.96 -5.28
C ILE A 22 -9.39 -0.59 -5.51
N ILE A 23 -10.11 -0.07 -4.52
CA ILE A 23 -10.86 1.19 -4.63
C ILE A 23 -9.91 2.38 -4.82
N PHE A 24 -8.81 2.47 -4.07
CA PHE A 24 -7.90 3.61 -4.15
C PHE A 24 -7.20 3.76 -5.52
N PRO A 25 -6.62 2.71 -6.13
CA PRO A 25 -6.06 2.82 -7.48
C PRO A 25 -7.10 3.22 -8.53
N LEU A 26 -8.33 2.67 -8.45
CA LEU A 26 -9.43 3.04 -9.32
C LEU A 26 -9.81 4.51 -9.17
N LEU A 27 -9.94 4.98 -7.94
CA LEU A 27 -10.29 6.37 -7.63
C LEU A 27 -9.24 7.34 -8.19
N VAL A 28 -7.94 7.05 -7.99
CA VAL A 28 -6.86 7.88 -8.56
C VAL A 28 -6.92 7.92 -10.07
N SER A 29 -7.07 6.76 -10.70
CA SER A 29 -7.10 6.68 -12.15
C SER A 29 -8.28 7.47 -12.73
N LEU A 30 -9.46 7.39 -12.10
CA LEU A 30 -10.61 8.20 -12.46
C LEU A 30 -10.37 9.69 -12.24
N MET A 31 -9.84 10.08 -11.08
CA MET A 31 -9.51 11.48 -10.81
C MET A 31 -8.50 12.03 -11.81
N ALA A 32 -7.48 11.27 -12.17
CA ALA A 32 -6.48 11.70 -13.15
C ALA A 32 -7.10 11.91 -14.54
N ILE A 33 -8.04 11.04 -14.96
CA ILE A 33 -8.77 11.19 -16.20
C ILE A 33 -9.63 12.48 -16.19
N PHE A 34 -10.35 12.72 -15.10
CA PHE A 34 -11.22 13.90 -14.99
C PHE A 34 -10.45 15.22 -14.89
N LEU A 35 -9.33 15.25 -14.13
CA LEU A 35 -8.63 16.50 -13.83
C LEU A 35 -7.60 16.87 -14.91
N MET A 36 -6.90 15.86 -15.46
CA MET A 36 -5.78 16.13 -16.38
C MET A 36 -6.08 15.80 -17.83
N GLY A 37 -6.96 14.84 -18.11
CA GLY A 37 -7.37 14.43 -19.45
C GLY A 37 -6.26 14.28 -20.49
N GLY A 38 -6.42 13.39 -21.49
CA GLY A 38 -5.48 13.28 -22.59
C GLY A 38 -4.09 12.77 -22.21
N GLN A 39 -3.05 13.38 -22.76
CA GLN A 39 -1.65 12.89 -22.68
C GLN A 39 -1.04 12.88 -21.28
N PHE A 40 -1.52 13.71 -20.35
CA PHE A 40 -0.96 13.86 -19.00
C PHE A 40 -1.60 12.94 -17.96
N THR A 41 -2.61 12.17 -18.32
CA THR A 41 -3.37 11.31 -17.40
C THR A 41 -2.46 10.32 -16.65
N GLN A 42 -1.48 9.71 -17.33
CA GLN A 42 -0.58 8.74 -16.69
C GLN A 42 0.34 9.40 -15.66
N VAL A 43 0.95 10.53 -16.00
CA VAL A 43 1.84 11.27 -15.09
C VAL A 43 1.06 11.75 -13.88
N GLY A 44 -0.13 12.30 -14.11
CA GLY A 44 -1.01 12.76 -13.06
C GLY A 44 -1.45 11.64 -12.12
N ALA A 45 -1.83 10.47 -12.66
CA ALA A 45 -2.21 9.32 -11.86
C ALA A 45 -1.07 8.86 -10.93
N TYR A 46 0.16 8.73 -11.44
CA TYR A 46 1.30 8.38 -10.61
C TYR A 46 1.62 9.45 -9.57
N ASN A 47 1.53 10.73 -9.91
CA ASN A 47 1.80 11.83 -8.98
C ASN A 47 0.80 11.83 -7.81
N TRP A 48 -0.50 11.75 -8.08
CA TRP A 48 -1.53 11.66 -7.04
C TRP A 48 -1.43 10.37 -6.23
N TRP A 49 -1.02 9.27 -6.90
CA TRP A 49 -0.83 7.99 -6.24
C TRP A 49 0.25 8.06 -5.17
N TYR A 50 1.48 8.41 -5.54
CA TYR A 50 2.59 8.37 -4.58
C TYR A 50 2.51 9.45 -3.51
N MET A 51 1.95 10.62 -3.83
CA MET A 51 1.95 11.76 -2.93
C MET A 51 0.89 11.64 -1.82
N LEU A 52 -0.31 11.20 -2.16
CA LEU A 52 -1.46 11.24 -1.26
C LEU A 52 -1.98 9.85 -0.89
N LEU A 53 -2.21 8.98 -1.87
CA LEU A 53 -2.98 7.77 -1.64
C LEU A 53 -2.10 6.58 -1.25
N LEU A 54 -0.87 6.49 -1.69
CA LEU A 54 0.03 5.42 -1.30
C LEU A 54 0.32 5.42 0.21
N PRO A 55 0.59 6.56 0.90
CA PRO A 55 0.68 6.62 2.36
C PRO A 55 -0.58 6.11 3.05
N MET A 56 -1.75 6.49 2.55
CA MET A 56 -3.03 6.02 3.08
C MET A 56 -3.19 4.51 2.92
N VAL A 57 -2.85 3.98 1.75
CA VAL A 57 -2.90 2.54 1.46
C VAL A 57 -1.95 1.76 2.37
N VAL A 58 -0.72 2.24 2.59
CA VAL A 58 0.23 1.62 3.52
C VAL A 58 -0.33 1.60 4.94
N GLY A 59 -0.88 2.72 5.42
CA GLY A 59 -1.54 2.79 6.71
C GLY A 59 -2.69 1.79 6.84
N LEU A 60 -3.51 1.68 5.81
CA LEU A 60 -4.64 0.75 5.77
C LEU A 60 -4.19 -0.72 5.73
N ILE A 61 -3.12 -1.04 5.01
CA ILE A 61 -2.52 -2.38 5.01
C ILE A 61 -2.04 -2.74 6.42
N CYS A 62 -1.28 -1.85 7.07
CA CYS A 62 -0.70 -2.10 8.39
C CYS A 62 -1.76 -2.26 9.48
N THR A 63 -2.76 -1.37 9.50
CA THR A 63 -3.88 -1.46 10.46
C THR A 63 -4.67 -2.74 10.26
N ASN A 64 -4.98 -3.09 9.02
CA ASN A 64 -5.74 -4.29 8.69
C ASN A 64 -5.03 -5.59 9.12
N LEU A 65 -3.71 -5.67 8.95
CA LEU A 65 -2.90 -6.83 9.36
C LEU A 65 -2.81 -6.98 10.89
N ILE A 66 -3.00 -5.90 11.63
CA ILE A 66 -2.91 -5.89 13.09
C ILE A 66 -4.28 -5.97 13.76
N ASP A 67 -5.32 -5.34 13.18
CA ASP A 67 -6.64 -5.23 13.80
C ASP A 67 -7.26 -6.59 14.15
N SER A 68 -7.05 -7.61 13.31
CA SER A 68 -7.52 -8.96 13.58
C SER A 68 -6.91 -9.54 14.85
N ASP A 69 -5.63 -9.29 15.10
CA ASP A 69 -4.92 -9.80 16.26
C ASP A 69 -5.18 -8.94 17.51
N LYS A 70 -5.32 -7.62 17.34
CA LYS A 70 -5.73 -6.70 18.41
C LYS A 70 -7.10 -7.04 18.98
N ARG A 71 -8.05 -7.37 18.12
CA ARG A 71 -9.42 -7.73 18.54
C ARG A 71 -9.44 -8.88 19.56
N PHE A 72 -8.46 -9.78 19.48
CA PHE A 72 -8.30 -10.89 20.40
C PHE A 72 -7.14 -10.68 21.39
N SER A 73 -6.74 -9.43 21.64
CA SER A 73 -5.65 -9.06 22.58
C SER A 73 -4.36 -9.85 22.32
N PHE A 74 -4.05 -10.14 21.07
CA PHE A 74 -2.92 -10.98 20.63
C PHE A 74 -2.92 -12.41 21.19
N TYR A 75 -4.03 -12.86 21.79
CA TYR A 75 -4.13 -14.20 22.39
C TYR A 75 -3.82 -15.30 21.35
N ASN A 76 -4.39 -15.16 20.14
CA ASN A 76 -4.15 -16.11 19.06
C ASN A 76 -2.68 -16.18 18.61
N VAL A 77 -1.92 -15.10 18.78
CA VAL A 77 -0.50 -15.05 18.45
C VAL A 77 0.35 -15.71 19.52
N ASN A 78 -0.02 -15.53 20.80
CA ASN A 78 0.75 -16.01 21.94
C ASN A 78 0.60 -17.52 22.21
N ILE A 79 -0.51 -18.12 21.78
CA ILE A 79 -0.78 -19.57 21.94
C ILE A 79 -0.08 -20.41 20.85
N LEU A 80 0.27 -19.81 19.71
CA LEU A 80 0.89 -20.56 18.64
C LEU A 80 2.27 -21.06 19.06
N PRO A 81 2.61 -22.36 18.81
CA PRO A 81 3.91 -22.95 19.15
C PRO A 81 5.02 -22.48 18.19
N PHE A 82 4.97 -21.24 17.75
CA PHE A 82 5.93 -20.65 16.82
C PHE A 82 6.56 -19.39 17.40
N PRO A 83 7.84 -19.12 17.10
CA PRO A 83 8.47 -17.89 17.55
C PRO A 83 7.79 -16.66 16.94
N VAL A 84 7.50 -15.68 17.78
CA VAL A 84 6.80 -14.43 17.42
C VAL A 84 7.48 -13.74 16.24
N SER A 85 8.80 -13.84 16.12
CA SER A 85 9.56 -13.27 14.99
C SER A 85 9.11 -13.80 13.62
N LYS A 86 8.77 -15.09 13.51
CA LYS A 86 8.26 -15.68 12.26
C LYS A 86 6.88 -15.16 11.88
N ILE A 87 6.04 -14.91 12.89
CA ILE A 87 4.70 -14.34 12.69
C ILE A 87 4.82 -12.91 12.17
N TRP A 88 5.68 -12.09 12.77
CA TRP A 88 5.96 -10.73 12.32
C TRP A 88 6.56 -10.67 10.92
N GLN A 89 7.51 -11.54 10.61
CA GLN A 89 8.04 -11.67 9.25
C GLN A 89 6.93 -12.02 8.25
N GLY A 90 6.02 -12.93 8.61
CA GLY A 90 4.85 -13.25 7.78
C GLY A 90 3.98 -12.04 7.47
N LYS A 91 3.72 -11.19 8.48
CA LYS A 91 2.96 -9.94 8.30
C LYS A 91 3.68 -8.93 7.40
N ILE A 92 5.00 -8.75 7.60
CA ILE A 92 5.81 -7.84 6.77
C ILE A 92 5.75 -8.28 5.31
N TRP A 93 6.00 -9.56 5.02
CA TRP A 93 5.93 -10.06 3.65
C TRP A 93 4.53 -9.95 3.04
N THR A 94 3.48 -10.21 3.82
CA THR A 94 2.10 -10.03 3.37
C THR A 94 1.81 -8.55 3.08
N GLY A 95 2.30 -7.63 3.90
CA GLY A 95 2.20 -6.20 3.67
C GLY A 95 2.89 -5.77 2.37
N ILE A 96 4.11 -6.26 2.11
CA ILE A 96 4.85 -5.98 0.88
C ILE A 96 4.11 -6.54 -0.35
N LEU A 97 3.52 -7.74 -0.25
CA LEU A 97 2.71 -8.31 -1.32
C LEU A 97 1.47 -7.47 -1.63
N TYR A 98 0.78 -6.96 -0.61
CA TYR A 98 -0.36 -6.05 -0.80
C TYR A 98 0.07 -4.72 -1.43
N LEU A 99 1.22 -4.18 -1.02
CA LEU A 99 1.80 -2.98 -1.62
C LEU A 99 2.15 -3.20 -3.09
N ALA A 100 2.81 -4.31 -3.42
CA ALA A 100 3.14 -4.68 -4.80
C ALA A 100 1.89 -4.85 -5.65
N PHE A 101 0.84 -5.46 -5.10
CA PHE A 101 -0.45 -5.63 -5.76
C PHE A 101 -1.12 -4.26 -6.05
N GLY A 102 -1.12 -3.33 -5.09
CA GLY A 102 -1.65 -1.97 -5.27
C GLY A 102 -0.91 -1.21 -6.37
N ASN A 103 0.44 -1.26 -6.37
CA ASN A 103 1.27 -0.66 -7.41
C ASN A 103 1.08 -1.33 -8.78
N GLY A 104 0.86 -2.65 -8.81
CA GLY A 104 0.52 -3.38 -10.03
C GLY A 104 -0.83 -2.98 -10.62
N LEU A 105 -1.83 -2.72 -9.75
CA LEU A 105 -3.14 -2.23 -10.20
C LEU A 105 -3.05 -0.83 -10.81
N ILE A 106 -2.35 0.11 -10.16
CA ILE A 106 -2.20 1.45 -10.72
C ILE A 106 -1.45 1.40 -12.06
N PHE A 107 -0.41 0.56 -12.17
CA PHE A 107 0.29 0.33 -13.43
C PHE A 107 -0.66 -0.19 -14.52
N GLY A 108 -1.48 -1.21 -14.23
CA GLY A 108 -2.45 -1.75 -15.19
C GLY A 108 -3.47 -0.70 -15.64
N LEU A 109 -4.05 0.05 -14.70
CA LEU A 109 -5.04 1.09 -14.99
C LEU A 109 -4.44 2.26 -15.80
N THR A 110 -3.23 2.70 -15.45
CA THR A 110 -2.54 3.77 -16.19
C THR A 110 -2.12 3.31 -17.58
N THR A 111 -1.75 2.05 -17.76
CA THR A 111 -1.46 1.50 -19.09
C THR A 111 -2.72 1.46 -19.97
N ILE A 112 -3.85 1.03 -19.42
CA ILE A 112 -5.14 1.03 -20.14
C ILE A 112 -5.53 2.46 -20.52
N SER A 113 -5.44 3.43 -19.60
CA SER A 113 -5.71 4.83 -19.90
C SER A 113 -4.76 5.38 -20.96
N GLY A 114 -3.50 4.98 -20.93
CA GLY A 114 -2.50 5.37 -21.94
C GLY A 114 -2.85 4.91 -23.34
N VAL A 115 -3.36 3.70 -23.50
CA VAL A 115 -3.85 3.18 -24.80
C VAL A 115 -5.04 3.97 -25.30
N ILE A 116 -5.99 4.32 -24.40
CA ILE A 116 -7.21 5.07 -24.77
C ILE A 116 -6.88 6.50 -25.21
N PHE A 117 -5.96 7.17 -24.50
CA PHE A 117 -5.63 8.58 -24.73
C PHE A 117 -4.35 8.77 -25.58
N SER A 118 -3.84 7.70 -26.21
CA SER A 118 -2.65 7.73 -27.08
C SER A 118 -1.44 8.41 -26.40
N SER A 119 -1.25 8.13 -25.12
CA SER A 119 -0.12 8.72 -24.39
C SER A 119 1.21 8.08 -24.83
N GLN A 120 2.24 8.91 -24.96
CA GLN A 120 3.58 8.49 -25.40
C GLN A 120 4.43 7.85 -24.31
N TYR A 121 3.85 7.47 -23.16
CA TYR A 121 4.64 6.89 -22.06
C TYR A 121 5.01 5.44 -22.36
N PRO A 122 6.31 5.11 -22.48
CA PRO A 122 6.74 3.76 -22.79
C PRO A 122 6.38 2.81 -21.63
N PHE A 123 5.88 1.64 -21.98
CA PHE A 123 5.46 0.57 -21.05
C PHE A 123 6.53 0.24 -19.98
N TRP A 124 7.80 0.22 -20.36
CA TRP A 124 8.91 -0.04 -19.43
C TRP A 124 9.02 0.97 -18.30
N ARG A 125 8.73 2.23 -18.54
CA ARG A 125 8.75 3.27 -17.49
C ARG A 125 7.68 3.02 -16.43
N GLY A 126 6.53 2.50 -16.82
CA GLY A 126 5.47 2.12 -15.87
C GLY A 126 5.88 0.95 -14.98
N ILE A 127 6.50 -0.09 -15.57
CA ILE A 127 7.02 -1.24 -14.79
C ILE A 127 8.10 -0.78 -13.80
N THR A 128 9.09 -0.02 -14.28
CA THR A 128 10.17 0.48 -13.41
C THR A 128 9.62 1.37 -12.30
N ALA A 129 8.67 2.24 -12.57
CA ALA A 129 7.99 3.05 -11.56
C ALA A 129 7.30 2.19 -10.49
N GLY A 130 6.57 1.14 -10.89
CA GLY A 130 5.91 0.21 -9.97
C GLY A 130 6.90 -0.54 -9.07
N ILE A 131 8.02 -1.01 -9.63
CA ILE A 131 9.07 -1.70 -8.87
C ILE A 131 9.76 -0.73 -7.90
N VAL A 132 10.15 0.44 -8.36
CA VAL A 132 10.81 1.47 -7.53
C VAL A 132 9.88 1.91 -6.39
N LEU A 133 8.61 2.18 -6.67
CA LEU A 133 7.63 2.52 -5.62
C LEU A 133 7.48 1.38 -4.61
N THR A 134 7.44 0.13 -5.04
CA THR A 134 7.32 -1.00 -4.12
C THR A 134 8.56 -1.13 -3.23
N LEU A 135 9.75 -0.98 -3.78
CA LEU A 135 11.00 -1.06 -3.02
C LEU A 135 11.15 0.11 -2.06
N THR A 136 10.92 1.34 -2.54
CA THR A 136 11.04 2.55 -1.72
C THR A 136 10.05 2.59 -0.57
N TRP A 137 8.85 2.03 -0.73
CA TRP A 137 7.81 2.06 0.31
C TRP A 137 7.80 0.82 1.20
N SER A 138 8.55 -0.23 0.83
CA SER A 138 8.59 -1.49 1.60
C SER A 138 9.09 -1.32 3.04
N TRP A 139 10.02 -0.39 3.30
CA TRP A 139 10.54 -0.12 4.63
C TRP A 139 9.50 0.51 5.58
N GLN A 140 8.48 1.18 5.02
CA GLN A 140 7.40 1.76 5.83
C GLN A 140 6.45 0.70 6.39
N ILE A 141 6.41 -0.51 5.81
CA ILE A 141 5.56 -1.60 6.29
C ILE A 141 5.93 -2.02 7.72
N PRO A 142 7.19 -2.38 8.06
CA PRO A 142 7.53 -2.73 9.44
C PRO A 142 7.29 -1.56 10.42
N PHE A 143 7.56 -0.33 10.00
CA PHE A 143 7.29 0.85 10.81
C PHE A 143 5.78 1.05 11.05
N GLY A 144 4.97 0.97 10.01
CA GLY A 144 3.51 1.06 10.09
C GLY A 144 2.87 -0.06 10.92
N LEU A 145 3.39 -1.30 10.81
CA LEU A 145 2.96 -2.42 11.66
C LEU A 145 3.30 -2.16 13.14
N PHE A 146 4.46 -1.60 13.43
CA PHE A 146 4.83 -1.20 14.79
C PHE A 146 3.87 -0.14 15.33
N LEU A 147 3.61 0.94 14.59
CA LEU A 147 2.63 1.96 14.97
C LEU A 147 1.24 1.37 15.16
N ALA A 148 0.78 0.54 14.22
CA ALA A 148 -0.53 -0.11 14.30
C ALA A 148 -0.64 -1.02 15.51
N SER A 149 0.44 -1.66 15.97
CA SER A 149 0.42 -2.52 17.16
C SER A 149 0.27 -1.74 18.48
N ARG A 150 0.86 -0.56 18.56
CA ARG A 150 0.91 0.27 19.78
C ARG A 150 -0.23 1.28 19.87
N PHE A 151 -0.62 1.85 18.74
CA PHE A 151 -1.56 2.96 18.66
C PHE A 151 -2.85 2.56 17.93
N ASN A 152 -3.81 3.48 17.87
CA ASN A 152 -5.04 3.32 17.11
C ASN A 152 -4.78 3.49 15.60
N SER A 153 -5.72 2.99 14.80
CA SER A 153 -5.66 3.09 13.33
C SER A 153 -5.46 4.52 12.85
N VAL A 154 -6.13 5.50 13.48
CA VAL A 154 -6.01 6.93 13.14
C VAL A 154 -4.58 7.44 13.34
N VAL A 155 -3.96 7.12 14.48
CA VAL A 155 -2.58 7.53 14.78
C VAL A 155 -1.59 6.89 13.80
N THR A 156 -1.84 5.65 13.40
CA THR A 156 -1.02 4.97 12.38
C THR A 156 -1.09 5.68 11.03
N PHE A 157 -2.29 6.05 10.59
CA PHE A 157 -2.50 6.81 9.37
C PHE A 157 -1.78 8.16 9.41
N LEU A 158 -2.02 8.94 10.46
CA LEU A 158 -1.39 10.25 10.63
C LEU A 158 0.12 10.16 10.74
N GLY A 159 0.65 9.15 11.44
CA GLY A 159 2.09 8.92 11.57
C GLY A 159 2.76 8.64 10.23
N ILE A 160 2.16 7.79 9.38
CA ILE A 160 2.69 7.49 8.05
C ILE A 160 2.59 8.72 7.13
N LEU A 161 1.46 9.44 7.16
CA LEU A 161 1.29 10.68 6.39
C LEU A 161 2.30 11.75 6.80
N PHE A 162 2.44 11.99 8.12
CA PHE A 162 3.39 12.98 8.65
C PHE A 162 4.83 12.66 8.23
N LEU A 163 5.22 11.40 8.33
CA LEU A 163 6.55 10.95 7.92
C LEU A 163 6.79 11.20 6.42
N ASN A 164 5.80 10.98 5.58
CA ASN A 164 5.92 11.25 4.14
C ASN A 164 6.01 12.72 3.82
N ILE A 165 5.19 13.56 4.43
CA ILE A 165 5.24 15.02 4.25
C ILE A 165 6.59 15.56 4.72
N PHE A 166 7.07 15.10 5.88
CA PHE A 166 8.36 15.52 6.42
C PHE A 166 9.53 15.11 5.52
N CYS A 167 9.57 13.86 5.05
CA CYS A 167 10.60 13.38 4.14
C CYS A 167 10.54 14.06 2.76
N SER A 168 9.34 14.42 2.28
CA SER A 168 9.16 15.12 1.00
C SER A 168 9.53 16.59 1.09
N GLY A 169 9.29 17.23 2.24
CA GLY A 169 9.58 18.66 2.44
C GLY A 169 11.06 19.01 2.49
N GLN A 170 11.95 18.06 2.75
CA GLN A 170 13.40 18.30 2.82
C GLN A 170 14.07 18.49 1.44
N ASN A 171 13.37 18.21 0.35
CA ASN A 171 13.91 18.39 -1.01
C ASN A 171 13.61 19.77 -1.62
N ILE A 172 13.08 20.72 -0.83
CA ILE A 172 12.69 22.08 -1.31
C ILE A 172 13.67 23.16 -0.82
N ALA A 173 14.73 22.77 -0.12
CA ALA A 173 15.76 23.70 0.36
C ALA A 173 17.00 23.68 -0.53
#